data_9a3bbbffafe4a1b709998f65cb9725aa
#
_entry.id   9a3bbbffafe4a1b709998f65cb9725aa
#
_cell.length_a   1.000
_cell.length_b   1.000
_cell.length_c   1.000
_cell.angle_alpha   90.00
_cell.angle_beta   90.00
_cell.angle_gamma   90.00
#
_symmetry.space_group_name_H-M   'P 1'
#
loop_
_entity.id
_entity.type
_entity.pdbx_description
1 polymer ?
#
loop_
_entity_poly.entity_id
_entity_poly.type
_entity_poly.pdbx_seq_one_letter_code
_entity_poly.pdbx_strand_id
1 'polypeptide(L)'
;LFFLCLALALLSGCAPGGPVAEAGADAQLPADKLIAITFDDGPRRNTTERLLDGLQERGASATFFLIGKQIEGNEDLVRRMQAEGHQVGSHTWNHVRLQGVSRETLQREVGRTEETLEAVLGGGPYWLRPPYGAVDAADRELLQVPMIKWSIDPRDWEKLNTAQVKAAVLENAAPNQIILLHDIYD
;
A
#
# COMPACT_ATOMS: atom_id res chain seq x y z
N LEU A 1 -62.31 16.35 -23.27
CA LEU A 1 -61.85 17.54 -23.97
C LEU A 1 -60.40 17.35 -24.36
N PHE A 2 -60.17 17.08 -25.66
CA PHE A 2 -58.86 16.84 -26.25
C PHE A 2 -58.08 18.15 -26.34
N PHE A 3 -56.82 18.17 -25.97
CA PHE A 3 -55.83 19.09 -26.49
C PHE A 3 -54.60 18.34 -26.97
N LEU A 4 -54.45 18.37 -28.27
CA LEU A 4 -53.32 17.89 -29.04
C LEU A 4 -52.23 18.96 -29.01
N CYS A 5 -51.06 18.70 -28.43
CA CYS A 5 -49.89 19.54 -28.58
C CYS A 5 -48.85 18.84 -29.45
N LEU A 6 -48.65 19.47 -30.60
CA LEU A 6 -47.70 19.11 -31.65
C LEU A 6 -46.27 19.49 -31.14
N ALA A 7 -45.38 18.53 -30.94
CA ALA A 7 -43.98 18.75 -30.61
C ALA A 7 -43.14 18.68 -31.89
N LEU A 8 -42.54 19.81 -32.21
CA LEU A 8 -41.62 20.00 -33.32
C LEU A 8 -40.25 19.33 -32.97
N ALA A 9 -39.86 18.34 -33.70
CA ALA A 9 -38.55 17.70 -33.54
C ALA A 9 -37.47 18.56 -34.25
N LEU A 10 -36.57 19.14 -33.48
CA LEU A 10 -35.33 19.71 -33.98
C LEU A 10 -34.27 18.61 -34.01
N LEU A 11 -33.91 18.18 -35.20
CA LEU A 11 -32.80 17.30 -35.46
C LEU A 11 -31.47 18.08 -35.32
N SER A 12 -30.85 17.98 -34.15
CA SER A 12 -29.43 18.37 -33.99
C SER A 12 -28.58 17.15 -34.31
N GLY A 13 -27.82 17.23 -35.39
CA GLY A 13 -26.87 16.21 -35.80
C GLY A 13 -25.75 16.04 -34.76
N CYS A 14 -25.69 14.90 -34.15
CA CYS A 14 -24.55 14.43 -33.35
C CYS A 14 -23.58 13.76 -34.31
N ALA A 15 -22.38 14.34 -34.47
CA ALA A 15 -21.30 13.71 -35.20
C ALA A 15 -20.91 12.40 -34.51
N PRO A 16 -20.55 11.33 -35.26
CA PRO A 16 -20.12 10.11 -34.63
C PRO A 16 -18.79 10.35 -33.93
N GLY A 17 -18.78 10.17 -32.60
CA GLY A 17 -17.57 10.13 -31.80
C GLY A 17 -16.67 9.03 -32.34
N GLY A 18 -15.40 9.38 -32.61
CA GLY A 18 -14.36 8.42 -32.97
C GLY A 18 -14.23 7.32 -31.90
N PRO A 19 -13.64 6.19 -32.25
CA PRO A 19 -13.52 5.07 -31.31
C PRO A 19 -12.77 5.54 -30.07
N VAL A 20 -13.42 5.43 -28.91
CA VAL A 20 -12.74 5.51 -27.61
C VAL A 20 -11.74 4.37 -27.63
N ALA A 21 -10.44 4.70 -27.57
CA ALA A 21 -9.42 3.69 -27.41
C ALA A 21 -9.79 2.91 -26.14
N GLU A 22 -10.15 1.64 -26.30
CA GLU A 22 -10.25 0.72 -25.19
C GLU A 22 -8.89 0.76 -24.49
N ALA A 23 -8.89 1.17 -23.22
CA ALA A 23 -7.74 1.03 -22.36
C ALA A 23 -7.28 -0.43 -22.46
N GLY A 24 -6.04 -0.63 -22.88
CA GLY A 24 -5.52 -1.94 -23.20
C GLY A 24 -5.83 -2.92 -22.08
N ALA A 25 -6.30 -4.11 -22.45
CA ALA A 25 -6.51 -5.21 -21.55
C ALA A 25 -5.28 -5.34 -20.65
N ASP A 26 -5.47 -5.24 -19.33
CA ASP A 26 -4.43 -5.49 -18.33
C ASP A 26 -3.74 -6.81 -18.72
N ALA A 27 -2.54 -6.69 -19.23
CA ALA A 27 -1.71 -7.86 -19.52
C ALA A 27 -1.40 -8.49 -18.17
N GLN A 28 -2.25 -9.44 -17.76
CA GLN A 28 -2.10 -10.16 -16.51
C GLN A 28 -0.76 -10.89 -16.55
N LEU A 29 0.22 -10.35 -15.81
CA LEU A 29 1.52 -10.97 -15.69
C LEU A 29 1.36 -12.40 -15.20
N PRO A 30 2.10 -13.37 -15.76
CA PRO A 30 2.04 -14.75 -15.27
C PRO A 30 2.34 -14.78 -13.77
N ALA A 31 1.48 -15.45 -12.99
CA ALA A 31 1.61 -15.49 -11.52
C ALA A 31 2.96 -16.08 -11.05
N ASP A 32 3.61 -16.87 -11.89
CA ASP A 32 4.95 -17.44 -11.66
C ASP A 32 6.11 -16.45 -11.80
N LYS A 33 5.83 -15.19 -12.19
CA LYS A 33 6.84 -14.12 -12.34
C LYS A 33 6.62 -12.92 -11.43
N LEU A 34 5.69 -13.00 -10.50
CA LEU A 34 5.39 -11.91 -9.59
C LEU A 34 6.30 -11.95 -8.36
N ILE A 35 6.71 -10.76 -7.91
CA ILE A 35 7.40 -10.54 -6.64
C ILE A 35 6.80 -9.29 -5.99
N ALA A 36 6.61 -9.31 -4.67
CA ALA A 36 6.12 -8.16 -3.94
C ALA A 36 7.29 -7.39 -3.31
N ILE A 37 7.42 -6.11 -3.68
CA ILE A 37 8.33 -5.19 -2.99
C ILE A 37 7.54 -4.47 -1.92
N THR A 38 8.02 -4.51 -0.68
CA THR A 38 7.32 -3.90 0.44
C THR A 38 8.24 -3.05 1.29
N PHE A 39 7.71 -1.95 1.82
CA PHE A 39 8.45 -0.98 2.62
C PHE A 39 7.75 -0.77 3.97
N ASP A 40 8.52 -0.83 5.05
CA ASP A 40 8.05 -0.63 6.41
C ASP A 40 8.53 0.72 6.97
N ASP A 41 7.93 1.15 8.09
CA ASP A 41 8.31 2.27 8.95
C ASP A 41 7.97 3.69 8.46
N GLY A 42 7.56 3.87 7.19
CA GLY A 42 7.14 5.18 6.69
C GLY A 42 5.78 5.67 7.22
N PRO A 43 5.31 6.82 6.67
CA PRO A 43 5.96 7.65 5.69
C PRO A 43 6.99 8.60 6.32
N ARG A 44 8.08 8.88 5.60
CA ARG A 44 9.04 9.90 5.97
C ARG A 44 9.27 10.87 4.80
N ARG A 45 8.96 12.17 5.00
CA ARG A 45 8.83 13.15 3.93
C ARG A 45 9.90 13.02 2.83
N ASN A 46 11.16 13.13 3.15
CA ASN A 46 12.21 13.17 2.14
C ASN A 46 12.48 11.83 1.45
N THR A 47 12.50 10.73 2.22
CA THR A 47 12.82 9.40 1.70
C THR A 47 11.64 8.79 0.94
N THR A 48 10.44 8.87 1.50
CA THR A 48 9.23 8.34 0.88
C THR A 48 8.88 9.08 -0.41
N GLU A 49 9.02 10.41 -0.48
CA GLU A 49 8.80 11.17 -1.73
C GLU A 49 9.72 10.69 -2.85
N ARG A 50 11.03 10.60 -2.58
CA ARG A 50 12.02 10.12 -3.57
C ARG A 50 11.76 8.68 -4.00
N LEU A 51 11.29 7.84 -3.08
CA LEU A 51 10.93 6.46 -3.38
C LEU A 51 9.72 6.39 -4.31
N LEU A 52 8.67 7.15 -4.04
CA LEU A 52 7.48 7.24 -4.90
C LEU A 52 7.84 7.75 -6.30
N ASP A 53 8.66 8.80 -6.40
CA ASP A 53 9.16 9.29 -7.68
C ASP A 53 9.90 8.18 -8.47
N GLY A 54 10.78 7.45 -7.78
CA GLY A 54 11.53 6.36 -8.38
C GLY A 54 10.67 5.15 -8.80
N LEU A 55 9.60 4.84 -8.08
CA LEU A 55 8.63 3.80 -8.44
C LEU A 55 7.80 4.25 -9.66
N GLN A 56 7.32 5.49 -9.66
CA GLN A 56 6.57 6.06 -10.77
C GLN A 56 7.37 6.08 -12.07
N GLU A 57 8.63 6.53 -12.04
CA GLU A 57 9.54 6.51 -13.20
C GLU A 57 9.72 5.12 -13.82
N ARG A 58 9.55 4.07 -13.03
CA ARG A 58 9.72 2.66 -13.44
C ARG A 58 8.42 1.94 -13.71
N GLY A 59 7.28 2.60 -13.54
CA GLY A 59 5.96 1.98 -13.64
C GLY A 59 5.79 0.82 -12.66
N ALA A 60 6.41 0.91 -11.49
CA ALA A 60 6.41 -0.13 -10.48
C ALA A 60 5.45 0.20 -9.33
N SER A 61 4.74 -0.82 -8.83
CA SER A 61 3.92 -0.71 -7.63
C SER A 61 4.56 -1.43 -6.45
N ALA A 62 4.28 -0.96 -5.23
CA ALA A 62 4.78 -1.52 -3.99
C ALA A 62 3.69 -1.56 -2.92
N THR A 63 3.99 -2.20 -1.78
CA THR A 63 3.15 -2.13 -0.58
C THR A 63 3.91 -1.39 0.52
N PHE A 64 3.25 -0.44 1.18
CA PHE A 64 3.79 0.35 2.28
C PHE A 64 3.07 -0.01 3.58
N PHE A 65 3.80 -0.49 4.60
CA PHE A 65 3.28 -0.73 5.93
C PHE A 65 3.68 0.42 6.85
N LEU A 66 2.71 1.29 7.13
CA LEU A 66 2.95 2.58 7.73
C LEU A 66 2.83 2.54 9.26
N ILE A 67 3.75 3.20 9.95
CA ILE A 67 3.62 3.53 11.36
C ILE A 67 2.56 4.62 11.51
N GLY A 68 1.48 4.34 12.23
CA GLY A 68 0.34 5.25 12.34
C GLY A 68 0.71 6.67 12.75
N LYS A 69 1.61 6.82 13.73
CA LYS A 69 2.12 8.13 14.17
C LYS A 69 2.86 8.89 13.07
N GLN A 70 3.46 8.22 12.11
CA GLN A 70 4.16 8.87 10.99
C GLN A 70 3.21 9.41 9.93
N ILE A 71 1.94 8.97 9.94
CA ILE A 71 0.91 9.46 9.03
C ILE A 71 0.53 10.90 9.37
N GLU A 72 0.51 11.26 10.67
CA GLU A 72 0.18 12.61 11.14
C GLU A 72 1.13 13.66 10.50
N GLY A 73 0.57 14.57 9.69
CA GLY A 73 1.33 15.58 8.93
C GLY A 73 1.96 15.09 7.61
N ASN A 74 1.69 13.84 7.22
CA ASN A 74 2.13 13.24 5.95
C ASN A 74 0.96 12.59 5.18
N GLU A 75 -0.28 12.99 5.46
CA GLU A 75 -1.50 12.44 4.87
C GLU A 75 -1.53 12.58 3.34
N ASP A 76 -0.88 13.61 2.82
CA ASP A 76 -0.73 13.84 1.38
C ASP A 76 0.14 12.75 0.71
N LEU A 77 1.23 12.31 1.38
CA LEU A 77 2.05 11.19 0.89
C LEU A 77 1.26 9.88 0.90
N VAL A 78 0.48 9.63 1.94
CA VAL A 78 -0.34 8.43 2.05
C VAL A 78 -1.41 8.40 0.95
N ARG A 79 -2.07 9.54 0.66
CA ARG A 79 -2.99 9.64 -0.47
C ARG A 79 -2.28 9.47 -1.82
N ARG A 80 -1.06 10.00 -1.94
CA ARG A 80 -0.23 9.82 -3.13
C ARG A 80 0.08 8.35 -3.39
N MET A 81 0.47 7.58 -2.35
CA MET A 81 0.68 6.13 -2.48
C MET A 81 -0.52 5.42 -3.11
N GLN A 82 -1.74 5.69 -2.59
CA GLN A 82 -2.96 5.09 -3.12
C GLN A 82 -3.25 5.55 -4.56
N ALA A 83 -3.09 6.85 -4.85
CA ALA A 83 -3.36 7.43 -6.17
C ALA A 83 -2.42 6.89 -7.26
N GLU A 84 -1.18 6.55 -6.90
CA GLU A 84 -0.17 5.95 -7.79
C GLU A 84 -0.28 4.41 -7.88
N GLY A 85 -1.30 3.80 -7.26
CA GLY A 85 -1.56 2.36 -7.37
C GLY A 85 -0.73 1.49 -6.43
N HIS A 86 -0.17 2.07 -5.37
CA HIS A 86 0.48 1.33 -4.30
C HIS A 86 -0.54 0.81 -3.29
N GLN A 87 -0.24 -0.31 -2.66
CA GLN A 87 -0.99 -0.82 -1.52
C GLN A 87 -0.48 -0.18 -0.23
N VAL A 88 -1.41 0.17 0.68
CA VAL A 88 -1.09 0.70 2.01
C VAL A 88 -1.59 -0.27 3.06
N GLY A 89 -0.79 -0.50 4.09
CA GLY A 89 -1.10 -1.33 5.24
C GLY A 89 -0.64 -0.69 6.56
N SER A 90 -0.98 -1.35 7.66
CA SER A 90 -0.68 -0.92 9.03
C SER A 90 0.62 -1.55 9.55
N HIS A 91 1.43 -0.75 10.27
CA HIS A 91 2.62 -1.20 10.99
C HIS A 91 2.59 -0.82 12.48
N THR A 92 1.40 -0.81 13.07
CA THR A 92 1.05 -0.33 14.42
C THR A 92 1.23 1.18 14.60
N TRP A 93 0.75 1.72 15.74
CA TRP A 93 0.80 3.16 15.98
C TRP A 93 2.20 3.69 16.30
N ASN A 94 2.93 3.00 17.20
CA ASN A 94 4.25 3.41 17.67
C ASN A 94 5.37 2.40 17.35
N HIS A 95 5.17 1.51 16.38
CA HIS A 95 6.13 0.45 16.07
C HIS A 95 6.40 -0.48 17.27
N VAL A 96 5.35 -0.84 18.02
CA VAL A 96 5.45 -1.69 19.21
C VAL A 96 5.49 -3.17 18.79
N ARG A 97 6.42 -3.93 19.37
CA ARG A 97 6.40 -5.40 19.28
C ARG A 97 5.10 -5.89 19.90
N LEU A 98 4.25 -6.56 19.13
CA LEU A 98 2.93 -6.98 19.59
C LEU A 98 2.96 -8.19 20.52
N GLN A 99 4.00 -9.01 20.44
CA GLN A 99 4.17 -10.18 21.28
C GLN A 99 4.30 -9.82 22.77
N GLY A 100 3.44 -10.37 23.63
CA GLY A 100 3.50 -10.19 25.07
C GLY A 100 2.96 -8.86 25.60
N VAL A 101 2.27 -8.05 24.77
CA VAL A 101 1.61 -6.82 25.22
C VAL A 101 0.22 -7.12 25.79
N SER A 102 -0.35 -6.18 26.56
CA SER A 102 -1.73 -6.31 27.02
C SER A 102 -2.72 -6.17 25.85
N ARG A 103 -3.92 -6.73 26.04
CA ARG A 103 -5.03 -6.60 25.07
C ARG A 103 -5.34 -5.14 24.74
N GLU A 104 -5.35 -4.28 25.74
CA GLU A 104 -5.63 -2.84 25.56
C GLU A 104 -4.55 -2.16 24.72
N THR A 105 -3.28 -2.53 24.94
CA THR A 105 -2.17 -2.03 24.12
C THR A 105 -2.29 -2.55 22.69
N LEU A 106 -2.57 -3.84 22.51
CA LEU A 106 -2.77 -4.45 21.20
C LEU A 106 -3.87 -3.73 20.41
N GLN A 107 -5.04 -3.55 21.01
CA GLN A 107 -6.18 -2.88 20.37
C GLN A 107 -5.88 -1.41 20.06
N ARG A 108 -5.21 -0.70 20.96
CA ARG A 108 -4.83 0.70 20.75
C ARG A 108 -3.83 0.85 19.62
N GLU A 109 -2.77 0.05 19.59
CA GLU A 109 -1.70 0.13 18.59
C GLU A 109 -2.19 -0.21 17.18
N VAL A 110 -3.05 -1.20 17.05
CA VAL A 110 -3.61 -1.61 15.75
C VAL A 110 -4.81 -0.73 15.39
N GLY A 111 -5.78 -0.57 16.29
CA GLY A 111 -7.02 0.16 16.02
C GLY A 111 -6.78 1.63 15.68
N ARG A 112 -5.92 2.34 16.43
CA ARG A 112 -5.63 3.75 16.12
C ARG A 112 -4.99 3.93 14.74
N THR A 113 -4.14 2.99 14.31
CA THR A 113 -3.55 3.05 12.96
C THR A 113 -4.61 2.80 11.89
N GLU A 114 -5.48 1.81 12.12
CA GLU A 114 -6.61 1.51 11.23
C GLU A 114 -7.53 2.73 11.06
N GLU A 115 -7.99 3.32 12.18
CA GLU A 115 -8.83 4.53 12.18
C GLU A 115 -8.17 5.68 11.42
N THR A 116 -6.86 5.87 11.58
CA THR A 116 -6.12 6.93 10.87
C THR A 116 -6.04 6.65 9.37
N LEU A 117 -5.74 5.42 8.97
CA LEU A 117 -5.73 5.03 7.57
C LEU A 117 -7.11 5.17 6.93
N GLU A 118 -8.16 4.75 7.62
CA GLU A 118 -9.55 4.90 7.17
C GLU A 118 -9.93 6.37 6.99
N ALA A 119 -9.53 7.24 7.90
CA ALA A 119 -9.78 8.69 7.80
C ALA A 119 -9.06 9.34 6.61
N VAL A 120 -7.88 8.84 6.23
CA VAL A 120 -7.07 9.40 5.14
C VAL A 120 -7.46 8.84 3.78
N LEU A 121 -7.69 7.54 3.69
CA LEU A 121 -7.86 6.80 2.42
C LEU A 121 -9.29 6.29 2.21
N GLY A 122 -10.08 6.16 3.28
CA GLY A 122 -11.34 5.43 3.25
C GLY A 122 -11.13 3.91 3.15
N GLY A 123 -12.21 3.15 3.21
CA GLY A 123 -12.17 1.68 3.09
C GLY A 123 -11.63 0.98 4.34
N GLY A 124 -10.96 -0.14 4.16
CA GLY A 124 -10.50 -1.07 5.20
C GLY A 124 -11.13 -2.46 5.04
N PRO A 125 -10.76 -3.46 5.82
CA PRO A 125 -9.62 -3.43 6.75
C PRO A 125 -8.27 -3.41 6.02
N TYR A 126 -7.29 -2.74 6.64
CA TYR A 126 -5.92 -2.67 6.13
C TYR A 126 -5.10 -3.86 6.62
N TRP A 127 -4.27 -4.41 5.77
CA TRP A 127 -3.37 -5.50 6.15
C TRP A 127 -2.38 -5.02 7.20
N LEU A 128 -2.13 -5.86 8.19
CA LEU A 128 -1.19 -5.59 9.27
C LEU A 128 0.13 -6.33 9.03
N ARG A 129 1.23 -5.61 9.08
CA ARG A 129 2.53 -6.23 9.30
C ARG A 129 2.95 -5.96 10.74
N PRO A 130 3.03 -6.98 11.60
CA PRO A 130 3.49 -6.79 12.98
C PRO A 130 4.97 -6.37 12.99
N PRO A 131 5.36 -5.33 13.76
CA PRO A 131 6.76 -4.98 13.95
C PRO A 131 7.61 -6.18 14.35
N TYR A 132 8.79 -6.30 13.75
CA TYR A 132 9.70 -7.44 13.94
C TYR A 132 9.10 -8.81 13.54
N GLY A 133 7.96 -8.84 12.86
CA GLY A 133 7.19 -10.04 12.59
C GLY A 133 6.66 -10.73 13.85
N ALA A 134 6.66 -10.04 15.00
CA ALA A 134 6.40 -10.61 16.32
C ALA A 134 4.95 -10.40 16.77
N VAL A 135 4.19 -11.48 16.78
CA VAL A 135 2.79 -11.53 17.24
C VAL A 135 2.49 -12.94 17.74
N ASP A 136 1.78 -13.06 18.84
CA ASP A 136 1.34 -14.33 19.38
C ASP A 136 0.12 -14.88 18.63
N ALA A 137 -0.08 -16.20 18.67
CA ALA A 137 -1.21 -16.85 18.00
C ALA A 137 -2.56 -16.36 18.53
N ALA A 138 -2.67 -16.18 19.84
CA ALA A 138 -3.88 -15.66 20.50
C ALA A 138 -4.19 -14.22 20.08
N ASP A 139 -3.15 -13.37 19.93
CA ASP A 139 -3.31 -11.99 19.52
C ASP A 139 -3.71 -11.87 18.04
N ARG A 140 -3.21 -12.78 17.21
CA ARG A 140 -3.62 -12.89 15.81
C ARG A 140 -5.09 -13.25 15.68
N GLU A 141 -5.57 -14.19 16.49
CA GLU A 141 -6.98 -14.58 16.52
C GLU A 141 -7.86 -13.44 17.04
N LEU A 142 -7.39 -12.69 18.05
CA LEU A 142 -8.11 -11.56 18.63
C LEU A 142 -8.27 -10.40 17.63
N LEU A 143 -7.23 -10.06 16.88
CA LEU A 143 -7.24 -8.92 15.99
C LEU A 143 -8.10 -9.14 14.74
N GLN A 144 -8.20 -10.36 14.25
CA GLN A 144 -8.98 -10.74 13.04
C GLN A 144 -8.67 -9.90 11.81
N VAL A 145 -7.47 -9.30 11.74
CA VAL A 145 -7.01 -8.56 10.56
C VAL A 145 -6.06 -9.43 9.73
N PRO A 146 -6.06 -9.33 8.40
CA PRO A 146 -5.08 -10.01 7.57
C PRO A 146 -3.67 -9.59 7.95
N MET A 147 -2.80 -10.56 8.24
CA MET A 147 -1.41 -10.30 8.61
C MET A 147 -0.46 -10.84 7.58
N ILE A 148 0.53 -10.04 7.24
CA ILE A 148 1.55 -10.42 6.28
C ILE A 148 2.95 -10.21 6.85
N LYS A 149 3.84 -11.16 6.55
CA LYS A 149 5.26 -11.06 6.85
C LYS A 149 6.04 -10.91 5.52
N TRP A 150 7.26 -11.33 5.53
CA TRP A 150 8.15 -11.33 4.37
C TRP A 150 8.82 -12.69 4.23
N SER A 151 9.40 -12.94 3.08
CA SER A 151 10.19 -14.14 2.80
C SER A 151 11.66 -13.81 2.52
N ILE A 152 11.96 -12.56 2.13
CA ILE A 152 13.31 -12.06 1.90
C ILE A 152 13.53 -10.83 2.78
N ASP A 153 14.56 -10.89 3.63
CA ASP A 153 15.07 -9.77 4.43
C ASP A 153 16.51 -9.46 4.00
N PRO A 154 16.72 -8.42 3.18
CA PRO A 154 18.06 -8.03 2.74
C PRO A 154 18.82 -7.24 3.81
N ARG A 155 18.22 -7.02 4.99
CA ARG A 155 18.81 -6.36 6.16
C ARG A 155 19.27 -4.93 5.88
N ASP A 156 18.51 -4.15 5.11
CA ASP A 156 18.79 -2.75 4.81
C ASP A 156 18.91 -1.87 6.08
N TRP A 157 18.25 -2.27 7.16
CA TRP A 157 18.32 -1.67 8.48
C TRP A 157 19.68 -1.82 9.19
N GLU A 158 20.57 -2.70 8.74
CA GLU A 158 21.94 -2.88 9.27
C GLU A 158 22.95 -1.87 8.72
N LYS A 159 22.51 -0.76 8.16
CA LYS A 159 23.37 0.27 7.55
C LYS A 159 24.23 -0.25 6.38
N LEU A 160 23.72 -1.21 5.65
CA LEU A 160 24.32 -1.67 4.41
C LEU A 160 24.29 -0.55 3.36
N ASN A 161 25.28 -0.54 2.49
CA ASN A 161 25.21 0.36 1.34
C ASN A 161 24.27 -0.21 0.26
N THR A 162 23.82 0.65 -0.64
CA THR A 162 22.87 0.32 -1.73
C THR A 162 23.30 -0.90 -2.54
N ALA A 163 24.60 -1.07 -2.82
CA ALA A 163 25.09 -2.20 -3.58
C ALA A 163 24.92 -3.54 -2.85
N GLN A 164 25.14 -3.55 -1.53
CA GLN A 164 24.96 -4.73 -0.69
C GLN A 164 23.48 -5.12 -0.57
N VAL A 165 22.59 -4.14 -0.32
CA VAL A 165 21.14 -4.38 -0.27
C VAL A 165 20.64 -4.90 -1.62
N LYS A 166 21.04 -4.26 -2.72
CA LYS A 166 20.69 -4.70 -4.09
C LYS A 166 21.17 -6.13 -4.36
N ALA A 167 22.40 -6.47 -4.01
CA ALA A 167 22.93 -7.82 -4.19
C ALA A 167 22.11 -8.83 -3.39
N ALA A 168 21.85 -8.57 -2.11
CA ALA A 168 21.06 -9.45 -1.25
C ALA A 168 19.63 -9.68 -1.78
N VAL A 169 18.99 -8.65 -2.33
CA VAL A 169 17.68 -8.79 -2.98
C VAL A 169 17.80 -9.68 -4.22
N LEU A 170 18.73 -9.37 -5.15
CA LEU A 170 18.84 -10.07 -6.43
C LEU A 170 19.27 -11.52 -6.30
N GLU A 171 20.12 -11.84 -5.32
CA GLU A 171 20.56 -13.21 -5.05
C GLU A 171 19.45 -14.12 -4.51
N ASN A 172 18.46 -13.52 -3.82
CA ASN A 172 17.39 -14.28 -3.18
C ASN A 172 16.03 -14.12 -3.89
N ALA A 173 15.92 -13.21 -4.86
CA ALA A 173 14.66 -12.94 -5.56
C ALA A 173 14.19 -14.16 -6.35
N ALA A 174 12.96 -14.60 -6.07
CA ALA A 174 12.29 -15.69 -6.75
C ALA A 174 10.79 -15.38 -6.87
N PRO A 175 10.07 -16.03 -7.78
CA PRO A 175 8.62 -15.85 -7.91
C PRO A 175 7.88 -16.06 -6.59
N ASN A 176 6.83 -15.27 -6.38
CA ASN A 176 5.96 -15.32 -5.18
C ASN A 176 6.66 -14.97 -3.85
N GLN A 177 7.80 -14.29 -3.93
CA GLN A 177 8.49 -13.80 -2.73
C GLN A 177 8.02 -12.40 -2.35
N ILE A 178 8.09 -12.11 -1.05
CA ILE A 178 7.80 -10.79 -0.46
C ILE A 178 9.09 -10.25 0.12
N ILE A 179 9.57 -9.12 -0.41
CA ILE A 179 10.81 -8.48 0.02
C ILE A 179 10.48 -7.43 1.08
N LEU A 180 11.16 -7.51 2.21
CA LEU A 180 11.16 -6.48 3.25
C LEU A 180 12.22 -5.43 2.92
N LEU A 181 11.81 -4.17 2.92
CA LEU A 181 12.67 -2.98 2.88
C LEU A 181 12.08 -1.92 3.82
N HIS A 182 12.80 -0.81 3.99
CA HIS A 182 12.33 0.31 4.79
C HIS A 182 12.49 1.62 4.00
N ASP A 183 11.51 2.51 4.06
CA ASP A 183 11.50 3.79 3.34
C ASP A 183 11.99 4.99 4.20
N ILE A 184 12.68 4.70 5.28
CA ILE A 184 13.20 5.69 6.24
C ILE A 184 14.71 5.92 6.16
N TYR A 185 15.42 5.15 5.34
CA TYR A 185 16.87 5.29 5.14
C TYR A 185 17.19 6.05 3.85
N ASP A 186 18.25 6.87 3.87
CA ASP A 186 18.73 7.66 2.71
C ASP A 186 19.61 6.83 1.76
#